data_7e7c13feea0c46b242eff5c0e367c141
#
_entry.id   7e7c13feea0c46b242eff5c0e367c141
#
_cell.length_a   1.000
_cell.length_b   1.000
_cell.length_c   1.000
_cell.angle_alpha   90.00
_cell.angle_beta   90.00
_cell.angle_gamma   90.00
#
_symmetry.space_group_name_H-M   'P 1'
#
loop_
_entity.id
_entity.type
_entity.pdbx_description
1 polymer ?
#
loop_
_entity_poly.entity_id
_entity_poly.type
_entity_poly.pdbx_seq_one_letter_code
_entity_poly.pdbx_strand_id
1 'polypeptide(L)'
;MAEIKIGKLVVGSYGTNCYILYREESNEVIFVDPAQHGEMIYQKLQQKGLVVKGILLTHAHFDHIGGASALRQLSGAKIYALDEEQELCESTHANVSEWAGCPCTIKPNVYLKDGEEITIAGVTCKVIATPGHTKGRCCYYVEEAGFLVCGDTIFEESVGRTDFPTGSSSQLIRSIKDKIFTLPDQTVLYPGHGDSTTVEHEKKYNPFCQ
;
A
#
# COMPACT_ATOMS: atom_id res chain seq x y z
N MET A 1 -6.97 -18.15 -17.23
CA MET A 1 -6.53 -16.72 -17.36
C MET A 1 -5.07 -16.66 -16.95
N ALA A 2 -4.28 -15.72 -17.49
CA ALA A 2 -2.89 -15.54 -17.08
C ALA A 2 -2.82 -15.22 -15.58
N GLU A 3 -1.83 -15.80 -14.89
CA GLU A 3 -1.67 -15.67 -13.42
C GLU A 3 -1.36 -14.23 -13.00
N ILE A 4 -1.88 -13.79 -11.85
CA ILE A 4 -1.52 -12.50 -11.28
C ILE A 4 -0.22 -12.66 -10.46
N LYS A 5 0.74 -11.81 -10.74
CA LYS A 5 2.06 -11.79 -10.09
C LYS A 5 2.23 -10.50 -9.29
N ILE A 6 3.08 -10.59 -8.27
CA ILE A 6 3.53 -9.45 -7.47
C ILE A 6 5.05 -9.37 -7.50
N GLY A 7 5.57 -8.19 -7.82
CA GLY A 7 6.99 -7.88 -7.71
C GLY A 7 7.24 -6.90 -6.56
N LYS A 8 8.38 -7.03 -5.89
CA LYS A 8 8.80 -6.14 -4.78
C LYS A 8 10.04 -5.33 -5.18
N LEU A 9 10.04 -4.05 -4.84
CA LEU A 9 11.18 -3.15 -4.93
C LEU A 9 11.32 -2.40 -3.60
N VAL A 10 12.44 -2.56 -2.92
CA VAL A 10 12.71 -1.83 -1.67
C VAL A 10 13.34 -0.48 -2.01
N VAL A 11 12.75 0.62 -1.53
CA VAL A 11 13.12 1.98 -1.93
C VAL A 11 13.28 2.89 -0.72
N GLY A 12 14.24 3.81 -0.82
CA GLY A 12 14.46 4.86 0.16
C GLY A 12 15.21 4.42 1.41
N SER A 13 15.54 5.39 2.27
CA SER A 13 16.30 5.18 3.51
C SER A 13 15.49 4.45 4.59
N TYR A 14 14.18 4.44 4.45
CA TYR A 14 13.25 3.75 5.37
C TYR A 14 12.98 2.30 4.96
N GLY A 15 13.51 1.87 3.78
CA GLY A 15 13.37 0.50 3.32
C GLY A 15 11.93 0.12 2.96
N THR A 16 11.18 1.07 2.40
CA THR A 16 9.76 0.85 2.07
C THR A 16 9.62 -0.14 0.91
N ASN A 17 8.77 -1.12 1.10
CA ASN A 17 8.38 -2.07 0.07
C ASN A 17 7.38 -1.43 -0.90
N CYS A 18 7.84 -1.15 -2.10
CA CYS A 18 6.97 -0.80 -3.22
C CYS A 18 6.59 -2.06 -3.98
N TYR A 19 5.33 -2.19 -4.36
CA TYR A 19 4.88 -3.38 -5.07
C TYR A 19 4.43 -3.07 -6.49
N ILE A 20 4.58 -4.08 -7.37
CA ILE A 20 4.15 -4.04 -8.75
C ILE A 20 3.23 -5.23 -8.96
N LEU A 21 1.94 -4.96 -9.26
CA LEU A 21 0.95 -5.99 -9.53
C LEU A 21 0.70 -6.07 -11.03
N TYR A 22 0.69 -7.25 -11.58
CA TYR A 22 0.51 -7.45 -13.03
C TYR A 22 0.01 -8.85 -13.35
N ARG A 23 -0.64 -8.99 -14.51
CA ARG A 23 -0.89 -10.32 -15.09
C ARG A 23 0.32 -10.78 -15.88
N GLU A 24 0.65 -12.04 -15.75
CA GLU A 24 1.65 -12.69 -16.60
C GLU A 24 1.30 -12.44 -18.08
N GLU A 25 2.30 -12.24 -18.91
CA GLU A 25 2.15 -11.89 -20.34
C GLU A 25 1.63 -10.44 -20.61
N SER A 26 1.27 -9.67 -19.58
CA SER A 26 0.93 -8.26 -19.72
C SER A 26 2.13 -7.36 -19.44
N ASN A 27 2.25 -6.28 -20.18
CA ASN A 27 3.18 -5.21 -19.86
C ASN A 27 2.53 -4.08 -19.03
N GLU A 28 1.24 -4.16 -18.77
CA GLU A 28 0.51 -3.18 -17.95
C GLU A 28 0.60 -3.56 -16.48
N VAL A 29 0.93 -2.59 -15.63
CA VAL A 29 1.14 -2.81 -14.20
C VAL A 29 0.42 -1.79 -13.33
N ILE A 30 0.09 -2.21 -12.11
CA ILE A 30 -0.27 -1.32 -10.99
C ILE A 30 0.99 -1.14 -10.15
N PHE A 31 1.28 0.08 -9.73
CA PHE A 31 2.35 0.37 -8.78
C PHE A 31 1.74 0.75 -7.42
N VAL A 32 2.20 0.12 -6.34
CA VAL A 32 1.70 0.40 -4.98
C VAL A 32 2.82 1.05 -4.16
N ASP A 33 2.49 2.14 -3.48
CA ASP A 33 3.34 2.91 -2.58
C ASP A 33 4.70 3.29 -3.20
N PRO A 34 4.75 4.18 -4.19
CA PRO A 34 6.01 4.65 -4.78
C PRO A 34 6.75 5.58 -3.81
N ALA A 35 7.50 4.99 -2.89
CA ALA A 35 8.14 5.59 -1.72
C ALA A 35 9.01 6.81 -2.02
N GLN A 36 9.99 6.66 -2.87
CA GLN A 36 10.94 7.71 -3.29
C GLN A 36 11.41 7.46 -4.72
N HIS A 37 12.14 8.42 -5.29
CA HIS A 37 12.81 8.29 -6.59
C HIS A 37 11.86 7.89 -7.76
N GLY A 38 10.69 8.53 -7.86
CA GLY A 38 9.66 8.22 -8.86
C GLY A 38 10.18 8.23 -10.30
N GLU A 39 11.11 9.14 -10.66
CA GLU A 39 11.76 9.20 -11.97
C GLU A 39 12.61 7.94 -12.24
N MET A 40 13.40 7.50 -11.26
CA MET A 40 14.23 6.30 -11.38
C MET A 40 13.34 5.04 -11.49
N ILE A 41 12.28 4.98 -10.71
CA ILE A 41 11.28 3.89 -10.80
C ILE A 41 10.71 3.86 -12.23
N TYR A 42 10.25 4.99 -12.75
CA TYR A 42 9.69 5.08 -14.10
C TYR A 42 10.68 4.62 -15.16
N GLN A 43 11.92 5.10 -15.11
CA GLN A 43 12.96 4.69 -16.05
C GLN A 43 13.23 3.18 -16.02
N LYS A 44 13.30 2.58 -14.84
CA LYS A 44 13.47 1.11 -14.69
C LYS A 44 12.29 0.33 -15.26
N LEU A 45 11.07 0.80 -15.06
CA LEU A 45 9.87 0.17 -15.64
C LEU A 45 9.87 0.28 -17.16
N GLN A 46 10.21 1.45 -17.71
CA GLN A 46 10.33 1.67 -19.16
C GLN A 46 11.40 0.77 -19.79
N GLN A 47 12.56 0.60 -19.16
CA GLN A 47 13.62 -0.30 -19.64
C GLN A 47 13.15 -1.78 -19.72
N LYS A 48 12.16 -2.15 -18.91
CA LYS A 48 11.54 -3.47 -18.93
C LYS A 48 10.29 -3.54 -19.85
N GLY A 49 9.95 -2.44 -20.54
CA GLY A 49 8.76 -2.33 -21.38
C GLY A 49 7.45 -2.28 -20.60
N LEU A 50 7.51 -2.00 -19.28
CA LEU A 50 6.34 -1.98 -18.40
C LEU A 50 5.64 -0.61 -18.42
N VAL A 51 4.30 -0.62 -18.44
CA VAL A 51 3.43 0.55 -18.51
C VAL A 51 2.60 0.66 -17.24
N VAL A 52 2.81 1.71 -16.44
CA VAL A 52 2.03 1.96 -15.23
C VAL A 52 0.64 2.46 -15.60
N LYS A 53 -0.40 1.75 -15.20
CA LYS A 53 -1.81 2.07 -15.46
C LYS A 53 -2.54 2.65 -14.25
N GLY A 54 -2.02 2.39 -13.04
CA GLY A 54 -2.54 2.94 -11.80
C GLY A 54 -1.48 2.95 -10.71
N ILE A 55 -1.62 3.90 -9.80
CA ILE A 55 -0.78 4.05 -8.61
C ILE A 55 -1.71 3.95 -7.40
N LEU A 56 -1.55 2.93 -6.57
CA LEU A 56 -2.35 2.74 -5.35
C LEU A 56 -1.54 3.18 -4.15
N LEU A 57 -2.16 3.92 -3.24
CA LEU A 57 -1.57 4.28 -1.96
C LEU A 57 -2.28 3.51 -0.84
N THR A 58 -1.52 2.78 -0.02
CA THR A 58 -2.06 2.16 1.18
C THR A 58 -2.34 3.22 2.25
N HIS A 59 -1.50 4.22 2.34
CA HIS A 59 -1.64 5.40 3.17
C HIS A 59 -0.70 6.52 2.69
N ALA A 60 -0.75 7.69 3.32
CA ALA A 60 -0.05 8.87 2.83
C ALA A 60 1.14 9.30 3.69
N HIS A 61 1.76 8.44 4.51
CA HIS A 61 3.04 8.81 5.11
C HIS A 61 4.09 9.05 4.02
N PHE A 62 5.00 9.98 4.30
CA PHE A 62 5.94 10.53 3.31
C PHE A 62 6.80 9.46 2.63
N ASP A 63 7.15 8.41 3.35
CA ASP A 63 7.97 7.30 2.86
C ASP A 63 7.19 6.31 1.97
N HIS A 64 5.88 6.46 1.84
CA HIS A 64 5.02 5.74 0.90
C HIS A 64 4.65 6.57 -0.34
N ILE A 65 4.67 7.91 -0.23
CA ILE A 65 4.16 8.79 -1.30
C ILE A 65 5.23 9.59 -2.03
N GLY A 66 6.46 9.64 -1.53
CA GLY A 66 7.49 10.59 -2.00
C GLY A 66 7.82 10.50 -3.49
N GLY A 67 7.65 9.35 -4.12
CA GLY A 67 7.83 9.15 -5.57
C GLY A 67 6.55 9.24 -6.40
N ALA A 68 5.37 9.30 -5.74
CA ALA A 68 4.08 9.14 -6.43
C ALA A 68 3.78 10.27 -7.44
N SER A 69 4.10 11.52 -7.08
CA SER A 69 3.87 12.67 -7.98
C SER A 69 4.70 12.58 -9.25
N ALA A 70 5.98 12.25 -9.13
CA ALA A 70 6.87 12.09 -10.30
C ALA A 70 6.44 10.91 -11.17
N LEU A 71 6.12 9.77 -10.54
CA LEU A 71 5.64 8.59 -11.26
C LEU A 71 4.35 8.88 -12.02
N ARG A 72 3.38 9.58 -11.40
CA ARG A 72 2.15 10.04 -12.06
C ARG A 72 2.44 10.94 -13.25
N GLN A 73 3.28 11.94 -13.06
CA GLN A 73 3.60 12.92 -14.11
C GLN A 73 4.21 12.26 -15.35
N LEU A 74 5.09 11.28 -15.15
CA LEU A 74 5.80 10.61 -16.24
C LEU A 74 4.98 9.51 -16.90
N SER A 75 4.15 8.79 -16.15
CA SER A 75 3.35 7.67 -16.66
C SER A 75 1.96 8.07 -17.15
N GLY A 76 1.41 9.19 -16.67
CA GLY A 76 0.01 9.57 -16.88
C GLY A 76 -0.98 8.73 -16.06
N ALA A 77 -0.51 7.80 -15.20
CA ALA A 77 -1.36 6.95 -14.40
C ALA A 77 -2.08 7.75 -13.31
N LYS A 78 -3.32 7.35 -12.98
CA LYS A 78 -4.08 7.95 -11.87
C LYS A 78 -3.55 7.42 -10.52
N ILE A 79 -3.58 8.30 -9.52
CA ILE A 79 -3.32 7.94 -8.12
C ILE A 79 -4.66 7.70 -7.42
N TYR A 80 -4.74 6.60 -6.68
CA TYR A 80 -5.89 6.16 -5.89
C TYR A 80 -5.50 6.08 -4.41
N ALA A 81 -6.37 6.56 -3.53
CA ALA A 81 -6.25 6.43 -2.08
C ALA A 81 -7.64 6.28 -1.46
N LEU A 82 -7.72 5.80 -0.22
CA LEU A 82 -8.98 5.79 0.51
C LEU A 82 -9.42 7.24 0.80
N ASP A 83 -10.73 7.53 0.79
CA ASP A 83 -11.23 8.90 0.96
C ASP A 83 -10.92 9.47 2.36
N GLU A 84 -10.96 8.66 3.41
CA GLU A 84 -10.58 9.09 4.76
C GLU A 84 -9.09 9.46 4.91
N GLU A 85 -8.23 9.14 3.92
CA GLU A 85 -6.80 9.49 3.93
C GLU A 85 -6.51 10.90 3.38
N GLN A 86 -7.53 11.63 2.93
CA GLN A 86 -7.36 12.94 2.31
C GLN A 86 -6.59 13.93 3.20
N GLU A 87 -6.87 13.95 4.51
CA GLU A 87 -6.18 14.82 5.47
C GLU A 87 -4.67 14.60 5.47
N LEU A 88 -4.21 13.34 5.48
CA LEU A 88 -2.79 13.01 5.41
C LEU A 88 -2.18 13.35 4.06
N CYS A 89 -2.91 13.10 2.99
CA CYS A 89 -2.45 13.44 1.64
C CYS A 89 -2.10 14.92 1.49
N GLU A 90 -2.86 15.80 2.13
CA GLU A 90 -2.79 17.26 1.96
C GLU A 90 -1.97 17.98 3.05
N SER A 91 -1.53 17.30 4.12
CA SER A 91 -0.85 17.90 5.26
C SER A 91 0.55 17.34 5.49
N THR A 92 1.57 18.18 5.34
CA THR A 92 2.98 17.83 5.63
C THR A 92 3.22 17.48 7.09
N HIS A 93 2.41 18.02 8.00
CA HIS A 93 2.43 17.71 9.42
C HIS A 93 1.79 16.33 9.69
N ALA A 94 0.59 16.09 9.16
CA ALA A 94 -0.12 14.84 9.40
C ALA A 94 0.57 13.64 8.78
N ASN A 95 1.17 13.79 7.59
CA ASN A 95 1.91 12.74 6.90
C ASN A 95 3.38 12.63 7.33
N VAL A 96 3.77 13.35 8.35
CA VAL A 96 5.09 13.42 9.00
C VAL A 96 6.26 13.81 8.10
N SER A 97 6.02 14.26 6.87
CA SER A 97 7.07 14.69 5.93
C SER A 97 7.83 15.91 6.41
N GLU A 98 7.16 16.83 7.13
CA GLU A 98 7.79 17.99 7.74
C GLU A 98 8.81 17.57 8.81
N TRP A 99 8.48 16.58 9.65
CA TRP A 99 9.38 16.08 10.69
C TRP A 99 10.56 15.30 10.12
N ALA A 100 10.36 14.66 8.98
CA ALA A 100 11.41 13.96 8.26
C ALA A 100 12.34 14.89 7.46
N GLY A 101 12.07 16.20 7.43
CA GLY A 101 12.85 17.19 6.68
C GLY A 101 12.68 17.10 5.16
N CYS A 102 11.63 16.45 4.68
CA CYS A 102 11.30 16.29 3.26
C CYS A 102 9.83 16.60 2.97
N PRO A 103 9.36 17.84 3.25
CA PRO A 103 7.93 18.18 3.17
C PRO A 103 7.37 17.88 1.78
N CYS A 104 6.35 17.04 1.74
CA CYS A 104 5.65 16.66 0.51
C CYS A 104 4.17 16.41 0.79
N THR A 105 3.35 16.64 -0.22
CA THR A 105 1.93 16.34 -0.23
C THR A 105 1.57 15.64 -1.53
N ILE A 106 0.45 14.94 -1.54
CA ILE A 106 -0.08 14.28 -2.73
C ILE A 106 -1.56 14.59 -2.89
N LYS A 107 -2.01 14.72 -4.12
CA LYS A 107 -3.44 14.84 -4.42
C LYS A 107 -3.86 13.65 -5.27
N PRO A 108 -4.52 12.65 -4.68
CA PRO A 108 -5.09 11.54 -5.43
C PRO A 108 -6.06 12.00 -6.52
N ASN A 109 -6.14 11.25 -7.62
CA ASN A 109 -7.09 11.50 -8.69
C ASN A 109 -8.44 10.84 -8.40
N VAL A 110 -8.41 9.76 -7.62
CA VAL A 110 -9.59 8.96 -7.27
C VAL A 110 -9.54 8.63 -5.80
N TYR A 111 -10.62 8.91 -5.09
CA TYR A 111 -10.83 8.49 -3.72
C TYR A 111 -11.73 7.25 -3.70
N LEU A 112 -11.25 6.21 -3.01
CA LEU A 112 -11.90 4.91 -2.90
C LEU A 112 -12.64 4.79 -1.55
N LYS A 113 -13.56 3.84 -1.48
CA LYS A 113 -14.30 3.52 -0.24
C LYS A 113 -14.01 2.12 0.24
N ASP A 114 -14.24 1.88 1.54
CA ASP A 114 -14.15 0.54 2.12
C ASP A 114 -15.10 -0.44 1.40
N GLY A 115 -14.57 -1.61 1.04
CA GLY A 115 -15.30 -2.65 0.31
C GLY A 115 -15.41 -2.43 -1.20
N GLU A 116 -14.94 -1.31 -1.73
CA GLU A 116 -14.95 -1.06 -3.18
C GLU A 116 -14.00 -2.02 -3.91
N GLU A 117 -14.40 -2.46 -5.09
CA GLU A 117 -13.56 -3.23 -5.99
C GLU A 117 -13.13 -2.37 -7.19
N ILE A 118 -11.84 -2.37 -7.47
CA ILE A 118 -11.25 -1.67 -8.60
C ILE A 118 -10.52 -2.65 -9.50
N THR A 119 -10.67 -2.50 -10.81
CA THR A 119 -9.94 -3.30 -11.81
C THR A 119 -9.04 -2.41 -12.63
N ILE A 120 -7.73 -2.62 -12.55
CA ILE A 120 -6.71 -1.87 -13.29
C ILE A 120 -5.72 -2.89 -13.87
N ALA A 121 -5.30 -2.70 -15.12
CA ALA A 121 -4.36 -3.62 -15.80
C ALA A 121 -4.79 -5.11 -15.72
N GLY A 122 -6.10 -5.37 -15.72
CA GLY A 122 -6.65 -6.71 -15.58
C GLY A 122 -6.52 -7.34 -14.17
N VAL A 123 -6.06 -6.61 -13.16
CA VAL A 123 -6.00 -7.03 -11.76
C VAL A 123 -7.13 -6.38 -10.98
N THR A 124 -7.97 -7.19 -10.35
CA THR A 124 -9.03 -6.72 -9.46
C THR A 124 -8.54 -6.71 -8.02
N CYS A 125 -8.63 -5.55 -7.37
CA CYS A 125 -8.29 -5.36 -5.98
C CYS A 125 -9.54 -4.95 -5.20
N LYS A 126 -9.84 -5.63 -4.09
CA LYS A 126 -10.82 -5.20 -3.10
C LYS A 126 -10.13 -4.29 -2.08
N VAL A 127 -10.71 -3.12 -1.87
CA VAL A 127 -10.25 -2.13 -0.89
C VAL A 127 -10.76 -2.52 0.49
N ILE A 128 -9.86 -2.66 1.46
CA ILE A 128 -10.20 -2.98 2.86
C ILE A 128 -9.64 -1.87 3.73
N ALA A 129 -10.51 -0.98 4.22
CA ALA A 129 -10.08 0.05 5.18
C ALA A 129 -9.59 -0.58 6.48
N THR A 130 -8.39 -0.21 6.93
CA THR A 130 -7.77 -0.74 8.15
C THR A 130 -7.23 0.40 9.01
N PRO A 131 -8.11 1.27 9.54
CA PRO A 131 -7.69 2.43 10.33
C PRO A 131 -6.88 2.00 11.56
N GLY A 132 -5.94 2.88 11.96
CA GLY A 132 -5.18 2.71 13.19
C GLY A 132 -3.72 3.13 13.11
N HIS A 133 -2.96 2.80 12.07
CA HIS A 133 -1.66 3.41 11.81
C HIS A 133 -1.84 4.84 11.28
N THR A 134 -2.74 5.02 10.31
CA THR A 134 -3.40 6.29 9.98
C THR A 134 -4.91 6.09 9.96
N LYS A 135 -5.66 7.20 9.96
CA LYS A 135 -7.13 7.18 10.00
C LYS A 135 -7.74 6.59 8.73
N GLY A 136 -7.20 6.92 7.58
CA GLY A 136 -7.77 6.58 6.27
C GLY A 136 -6.95 5.56 5.49
N ARG A 137 -6.13 4.77 6.16
CA ARG A 137 -5.35 3.75 5.48
C ARG A 137 -6.19 2.57 5.03
N CYS A 138 -5.74 1.89 3.97
CA CYS A 138 -6.36 0.67 3.47
C CYS A 138 -5.34 -0.39 3.06
N CYS A 139 -5.85 -1.59 2.89
CA CYS A 139 -5.15 -2.70 2.25
C CYS A 139 -5.82 -2.99 0.90
N TYR A 140 -5.07 -3.60 -0.02
CA TYR A 140 -5.56 -4.04 -1.31
C TYR A 140 -5.52 -5.57 -1.39
N TYR A 141 -6.69 -6.20 -1.35
CA TYR A 141 -6.82 -7.65 -1.41
C TYR A 141 -7.03 -8.11 -2.86
N VAL A 142 -6.15 -8.96 -3.34
CA VAL A 142 -6.23 -9.61 -4.65
C VAL A 142 -6.68 -11.05 -4.42
N GLU A 143 -8.00 -11.25 -4.37
CA GLU A 143 -8.61 -12.53 -4.01
C GLU A 143 -8.21 -13.64 -5.00
N GLU A 144 -8.21 -13.35 -6.31
CA GLU A 144 -7.83 -14.30 -7.36
C GLU A 144 -6.43 -14.88 -7.15
N ALA A 145 -5.51 -14.12 -6.55
CA ALA A 145 -4.13 -14.52 -6.31
C ALA A 145 -3.82 -14.85 -4.84
N GLY A 146 -4.80 -14.71 -3.95
CA GLY A 146 -4.67 -15.08 -2.54
C GLY A 146 -3.66 -14.23 -1.75
N PHE A 147 -3.52 -12.94 -2.06
CA PHE A 147 -2.63 -12.05 -1.33
C PHE A 147 -3.24 -10.69 -1.00
N LEU A 148 -2.70 -10.06 0.03
CA LEU A 148 -3.05 -8.73 0.51
C LEU A 148 -1.82 -7.82 0.54
N VAL A 149 -1.86 -6.68 -0.15
CA VAL A 149 -0.89 -5.60 0.09
C VAL A 149 -1.40 -4.79 1.27
N CYS A 150 -0.73 -4.92 2.41
CA CYS A 150 -1.24 -4.42 3.68
C CYS A 150 -0.54 -3.15 4.20
N GLY A 151 0.44 -2.59 3.45
CA GLY A 151 1.18 -1.41 3.92
C GLY A 151 1.57 -1.58 5.39
N ASP A 152 1.39 -0.53 6.19
CA ASP A 152 1.77 -0.55 7.62
C ASP A 152 0.62 -0.98 8.55
N THR A 153 -0.25 -1.93 8.12
CA THR A 153 -1.25 -2.52 9.03
C THR A 153 -0.62 -3.57 9.93
N ILE A 154 0.02 -4.55 9.32
CA ILE A 154 0.58 -5.72 10.00
C ILE A 154 1.89 -6.10 9.33
N PHE A 155 2.86 -6.48 10.11
CA PHE A 155 4.17 -6.98 9.72
C PHE A 155 4.36 -8.39 10.27
N GLU A 156 5.40 -9.08 9.86
CA GLU A 156 5.76 -10.37 10.46
C GLU A 156 5.98 -10.19 11.96
N GLU A 157 5.12 -10.83 12.77
CA GLU A 157 5.10 -10.79 14.23
C GLU A 157 5.06 -9.37 14.84
N SER A 158 4.56 -8.38 14.08
CA SER A 158 4.48 -6.99 14.51
C SER A 158 3.29 -6.26 13.88
N VAL A 159 3.11 -4.99 14.26
CA VAL A 159 2.07 -4.12 13.71
C VAL A 159 2.60 -2.72 13.44
N GLY A 160 1.91 -1.95 12.62
CA GLY A 160 2.25 -0.55 12.37
C GLY A 160 2.24 0.28 13.66
N ARG A 161 3.12 1.26 13.75
CA ARG A 161 3.12 2.23 14.86
C ARG A 161 1.83 3.07 14.83
N THR A 162 1.45 3.59 15.99
CA THR A 162 0.18 4.32 16.18
C THR A 162 0.33 5.62 16.96
N ASP A 163 1.57 6.10 17.10
CA ASP A 163 1.94 7.30 17.86
C ASP A 163 2.11 8.55 16.97
N PHE A 164 1.91 8.43 15.67
CA PHE A 164 1.86 9.55 14.73
C PHE A 164 0.45 10.17 14.65
N PRO A 165 0.31 11.37 14.05
CA PRO A 165 -1.00 11.99 13.87
C PRO A 165 -2.02 11.03 13.25
N THR A 166 -3.24 11.06 13.78
CA THR A 166 -4.36 10.18 13.41
C THR A 166 -4.22 8.70 13.80
N GLY A 167 -3.12 8.31 14.43
CA GLY A 167 -2.87 6.94 14.87
C GLY A 167 -3.75 6.52 16.07
N SER A 168 -4.10 5.22 16.12
CA SER A 168 -4.89 4.61 17.20
C SER A 168 -4.61 3.12 17.32
N SER A 169 -3.94 2.72 18.40
CA SER A 169 -3.59 1.31 18.65
C SER A 169 -4.82 0.41 18.73
N SER A 170 -5.87 0.86 19.44
CA SER A 170 -7.10 0.06 19.59
C SER A 170 -7.84 -0.14 18.26
N GLN A 171 -7.81 0.86 17.37
CA GLN A 171 -8.38 0.73 16.03
C GLN A 171 -7.56 -0.21 15.16
N LEU A 172 -6.22 -0.11 15.21
CA LEU A 172 -5.34 -0.97 14.42
C LEU A 172 -5.55 -2.45 14.76
N ILE A 173 -5.53 -2.78 16.05
CA ILE A 173 -5.73 -4.17 16.49
C ILE A 173 -7.12 -4.68 16.10
N ARG A 174 -8.16 -3.83 16.23
CA ARG A 174 -9.50 -4.18 15.77
C ARG A 174 -9.53 -4.41 14.25
N SER A 175 -8.92 -3.53 13.46
CA SER A 175 -8.83 -3.68 12.00
C SER A 175 -8.17 -4.99 11.59
N ILE A 176 -7.10 -5.38 12.29
CA ILE A 176 -6.42 -6.65 12.03
C ILE A 176 -7.33 -7.83 12.37
N LYS A 177 -7.91 -7.87 13.58
CA LYS A 177 -8.74 -8.99 14.03
C LYS A 177 -10.03 -9.14 13.23
N ASP A 178 -10.72 -8.03 12.98
CA ASP A 178 -12.08 -8.05 12.39
C ASP A 178 -12.05 -8.09 10.85
N LYS A 179 -10.93 -7.71 10.20
CA LYS A 179 -10.86 -7.65 8.73
C LYS A 179 -9.75 -8.54 8.15
N ILE A 180 -8.52 -8.44 8.66
CA ILE A 180 -7.40 -9.21 8.09
C ILE A 180 -7.48 -10.68 8.50
N PHE A 181 -7.76 -10.95 9.77
CA PHE A 181 -7.86 -12.32 10.28
C PHE A 181 -9.12 -13.07 9.84
N THR A 182 -10.05 -12.41 9.14
CA THR A 182 -11.20 -13.06 8.48
C THR A 182 -10.90 -13.56 7.08
N LEU A 183 -9.75 -13.16 6.51
CA LEU A 183 -9.28 -13.69 5.23
C LEU A 183 -8.83 -15.15 5.37
N PRO A 184 -8.77 -15.91 4.25
CA PRO A 184 -8.27 -17.28 4.26
C PRO A 184 -6.86 -17.37 4.88
N ASP A 185 -6.60 -18.41 5.67
CA ASP A 185 -5.35 -18.58 6.43
C ASP A 185 -4.10 -18.58 5.55
N GLN A 186 -4.19 -19.10 4.32
CA GLN A 186 -3.11 -19.11 3.34
C GLN A 186 -2.86 -17.75 2.64
N THR A 187 -3.69 -16.73 2.91
CA THR A 187 -3.50 -15.39 2.30
C THR A 187 -2.13 -14.84 2.68
N VAL A 188 -1.32 -14.53 1.66
CA VAL A 188 0.00 -13.92 1.85
C VAL A 188 -0.17 -12.42 2.12
N LEU A 189 0.48 -11.93 3.17
CA LEU A 189 0.48 -10.52 3.57
C LEU A 189 1.77 -9.87 3.09
N TYR A 190 1.66 -8.82 2.31
CA TYR A 190 2.77 -8.02 1.78
C TYR A 190 2.82 -6.66 2.47
N PRO A 191 3.66 -6.48 3.49
CA PRO A 191 3.72 -5.27 4.31
C PRO A 191 4.50 -4.14 3.65
N GLY A 192 4.33 -2.91 4.17
CA GLY A 192 5.10 -1.74 3.76
C GLY A 192 6.59 -1.81 4.11
N HIS A 193 6.95 -2.60 5.12
CA HIS A 193 8.33 -2.83 5.54
C HIS A 193 8.57 -4.28 5.93
N GLY A 194 9.81 -4.75 5.75
CA GLY A 194 10.23 -6.11 6.15
C GLY A 194 9.75 -7.20 5.19
N ASP A 195 9.61 -8.40 5.71
CA ASP A 195 9.29 -9.58 4.94
C ASP A 195 7.78 -9.87 4.88
N SER A 196 7.37 -10.66 3.90
CA SER A 196 6.00 -11.14 3.79
C SER A 196 5.72 -12.25 4.78
N THR A 197 4.47 -12.33 5.22
CA THR A 197 3.97 -13.35 6.15
C THR A 197 2.64 -13.91 5.66
N THR A 198 1.90 -14.64 6.49
CA THR A 198 0.56 -15.16 6.17
C THR A 198 -0.43 -14.87 7.29
N VAL A 199 -1.72 -14.89 6.95
CA VAL A 199 -2.80 -14.73 7.94
C VAL A 199 -2.70 -15.80 9.04
N GLU A 200 -2.42 -17.07 8.68
CA GLU A 200 -2.24 -18.16 9.63
C GLU A 200 -1.10 -17.90 10.62
N HIS A 201 0.07 -17.46 10.09
CA HIS A 201 1.23 -17.17 10.92
C HIS A 201 0.93 -16.07 11.92
N GLU A 202 0.33 -14.96 11.45
CA GLU A 202 0.06 -13.80 12.30
C GLU A 202 -1.03 -14.08 13.34
N LYS A 203 -2.05 -14.86 13.01
CA LYS A 203 -3.03 -15.33 14.01
C LYS A 203 -2.38 -16.09 15.15
N LYS A 204 -1.33 -16.85 14.87
CA LYS A 204 -0.69 -17.74 15.83
C LYS A 204 0.43 -17.08 16.61
N TYR A 205 1.22 -16.24 15.97
CA TYR A 205 2.51 -15.78 16.53
C TYR A 205 2.60 -14.28 16.77
N ASN A 206 1.69 -13.46 16.19
CA ASN A 206 1.76 -12.02 16.39
C ASN A 206 1.42 -11.63 17.84
N PRO A 207 2.37 -11.11 18.62
CA PRO A 207 2.16 -10.83 20.05
C PRO A 207 1.21 -9.66 20.31
N PHE A 208 0.98 -8.80 19.32
CA PHE A 208 0.08 -7.64 19.43
C PHE A 208 -1.40 -8.02 19.20
N CYS A 209 -1.62 -9.20 18.65
CA CYS A 209 -2.95 -9.66 18.26
C CYS A 209 -3.47 -10.84 19.08
N GLN A 210 -2.80 -11.18 20.17
CA GLN A 210 -3.24 -12.24 21.09
C GLN A 210 -4.46 -11.82 21.91
#